data_5d6a2568b264ce73ec36f021fd6df165
#
_entry.id   5d6a2568b264ce73ec36f021fd6df165
#
_cell.length_a   1.000
_cell.length_b   1.000
_cell.length_c   1.000
_cell.angle_alpha   90.00
_cell.angle_beta   90.00
_cell.angle_gamma   90.00
#
_symmetry.space_group_name_H-M   'P 1'
#
loop_
_entity.id
_entity.type
_entity.pdbx_description
1 polymer ?
#
loop_
_entity_poly.entity_id
_entity_poly.type
_entity_poly.pdbx_seq_one_letter_code
_entity_poly.pdbx_strand_id
1 'polypeptide(L)'
;MSRVFHIPGVIFLLCAFVLLFLVSISLPYLTALDFARVKFSNGSPTVGSETNPIHQIRFGTWANCWYENDGTRSCSSAHNAYSTTIYDGQRQDFVTVGPSWTRGLAVHPVATGVTFIALLLSLSTHVTFTLLASLISFLAALLTLIAFAIDIALYAWVKHQMGKLDGIASNTDTAPGFWLTLVSFLLLSFAGCTVCFGRRRDRMEGATTYNYSWKDRFRRRRY
;
A
#
# COMPACT_ATOMS: atom_id res chain seq x y z
N MET A 1 -16.02 -24.47 10.66
CA MET A 1 -14.74 -23.73 10.69
C MET A 1 -14.36 -23.45 12.14
N SER A 2 -13.16 -23.79 12.57
CA SER A 2 -12.73 -23.46 13.92
C SER A 2 -12.61 -21.92 14.02
N ARG A 3 -13.31 -21.31 14.97
CA ARG A 3 -13.29 -19.87 15.23
C ARG A 3 -11.87 -19.33 15.45
N VAL A 4 -10.95 -20.19 15.84
CA VAL A 4 -9.55 -19.88 16.15
C VAL A 4 -8.76 -19.30 14.96
N PHE A 5 -9.04 -19.73 13.72
CA PHE A 5 -8.35 -19.22 12.53
C PHE A 5 -9.12 -18.11 11.80
N HIS A 6 -10.42 -18.02 12.02
CA HIS A 6 -11.25 -16.99 11.39
C HIS A 6 -10.99 -15.60 12.00
N ILE A 7 -10.91 -15.50 13.32
CA ILE A 7 -10.72 -14.22 14.03
C ILE A 7 -9.41 -13.51 13.63
N PRO A 8 -8.21 -14.17 13.66
CA PRO A 8 -6.98 -13.52 13.25
C PRO A 8 -7.01 -13.07 11.77
N GLY A 9 -7.63 -13.83 10.87
CA GLY A 9 -7.76 -13.44 9.47
C GLY A 9 -8.56 -12.14 9.27
N VAL A 10 -9.68 -12.00 9.98
CA VAL A 10 -10.48 -10.77 9.96
C VAL A 10 -9.72 -9.59 10.55
N ILE A 11 -8.97 -9.79 11.64
CA ILE A 11 -8.15 -8.74 12.26
C ILE A 11 -7.06 -8.27 11.28
N PHE A 12 -6.35 -9.19 10.62
CA PHE A 12 -5.33 -8.83 9.63
C PHE A 12 -5.92 -8.06 8.44
N LEU A 13 -7.10 -8.48 7.94
CA LEU A 13 -7.82 -7.75 6.88
C LEU A 13 -8.22 -6.35 7.32
N LEU A 14 -8.74 -6.21 8.54
CA LEU A 14 -9.13 -4.91 9.08
C LEU A 14 -7.92 -3.98 9.23
N CYS A 15 -6.82 -4.47 9.80
CA CYS A 15 -5.59 -3.69 9.94
C CYS A 15 -5.05 -3.28 8.56
N ALA A 16 -4.98 -4.21 7.60
CA ALA A 16 -4.53 -3.91 6.25
C ALA A 16 -5.43 -2.88 5.55
N PHE A 17 -6.75 -3.00 5.70
CA PHE A 17 -7.69 -2.03 5.16
C PHE A 17 -7.46 -0.63 5.74
N VAL A 18 -7.32 -0.50 7.05
CA VAL A 18 -7.07 0.81 7.69
C VAL A 18 -5.77 1.44 7.19
N LEU A 19 -4.68 0.65 7.10
CA LEU A 19 -3.40 1.15 6.60
C LEU A 19 -3.48 1.59 5.14
N LEU A 20 -4.07 0.78 4.26
CA LEU A 20 -4.25 1.12 2.85
C LEU A 20 -5.18 2.32 2.66
N PHE A 21 -6.22 2.44 3.47
CA PHE A 21 -7.12 3.59 3.46
C PHE A 21 -6.37 4.88 3.79
N LEU A 22 -5.53 4.88 4.84
CA LEU A 22 -4.70 6.02 5.21
C LEU A 22 -3.73 6.39 4.10
N VAL A 23 -3.05 5.41 3.49
CA VAL A 23 -2.14 5.62 2.35
C VAL A 23 -2.89 6.15 1.12
N SER A 24 -4.11 5.67 0.88
CA SER A 24 -4.96 6.12 -0.24
C SER A 24 -5.37 7.59 -0.13
N ILE A 25 -5.56 8.11 1.09
CA ILE A 25 -5.91 9.52 1.33
C ILE A 25 -4.67 10.43 1.31
N SER A 26 -3.48 9.94 1.57
CA SER A 26 -2.18 10.65 1.68
C SER A 26 -2.18 12.16 1.30
N LEU A 27 -1.12 12.69 0.70
CA LEU A 27 -1.09 14.11 0.28
C LEU A 27 -2.16 14.43 -0.76
N PRO A 28 -2.79 15.60 -0.69
CA PRO A 28 -2.47 16.74 0.17
C PRO A 28 -3.16 16.74 1.55
N TYR A 29 -4.00 15.75 1.84
CA TYR A 29 -4.85 15.73 3.04
C TYR A 29 -4.08 15.28 4.29
N LEU A 30 -3.32 14.18 4.20
CA LEU A 30 -2.51 13.65 5.30
C LEU A 30 -1.03 13.95 5.04
N THR A 31 -0.54 15.03 5.64
CA THR A 31 0.80 15.57 5.39
C THR A 31 1.96 14.69 5.87
N ALA A 32 1.67 13.73 6.76
CA ALA A 32 2.67 12.80 7.28
C ALA A 32 2.85 11.56 6.38
N LEU A 33 1.88 11.30 5.46
CA LEU A 33 1.86 10.10 4.64
C LEU A 33 2.25 10.43 3.19
N ASP A 34 3.54 10.44 2.97
CA ASP A 34 4.21 10.58 1.69
C ASP A 34 4.94 9.27 1.33
N PHE A 35 5.26 9.04 0.07
CA PHE A 35 6.00 7.87 -0.42
C PHE A 35 7.48 8.16 -0.56
N ALA A 36 7.81 9.32 -1.10
CA ALA A 36 9.17 9.79 -1.27
C ALA A 36 9.29 11.23 -0.78
N ARG A 37 10.38 11.50 -0.09
CA ARG A 37 10.69 12.80 0.52
C ARG A 37 12.08 13.23 0.09
N VAL A 38 12.17 14.40 -0.53
CA VAL A 38 13.43 15.01 -0.93
C VAL A 38 13.69 16.20 -0.03
N LYS A 39 14.86 16.23 0.59
CA LYS A 39 15.37 17.35 1.39
C LYS A 39 16.52 18.01 0.63
N PHE A 40 16.50 19.30 0.56
CA PHE A 40 17.54 20.11 -0.05
C PHE A 40 18.36 20.79 1.03
N SER A 41 19.69 20.67 0.94
CA SER A 41 20.61 21.27 1.91
C SER A 41 21.24 22.57 1.40
N ASN A 42 21.28 22.78 0.08
CA ASN A 42 21.80 24.00 -0.55
C ASN A 42 21.18 24.19 -1.94
N GLY A 43 21.58 25.24 -2.66
CA GLY A 43 21.25 25.48 -4.07
C GLY A 43 19.91 26.16 -4.33
N SER A 44 19.12 26.47 -3.30
CA SER A 44 17.86 27.24 -3.40
C SER A 44 16.91 26.78 -4.51
N PRO A 45 16.54 25.50 -4.61
CA PRO A 45 15.65 25.01 -5.67
C PRO A 45 14.26 25.63 -5.57
N THR A 46 13.56 25.72 -6.72
CA THR A 46 12.19 26.24 -6.82
C THR A 46 11.28 25.23 -7.54
N VAL A 47 9.97 25.31 -7.34
CA VAL A 47 8.98 24.39 -7.94
C VAL A 47 8.07 25.13 -8.90
N GLY A 48 7.97 24.65 -10.13
CA GLY A 48 7.07 25.22 -11.14
C GLY A 48 7.30 26.70 -11.41
N SER A 49 6.25 27.51 -11.27
CA SER A 49 6.32 28.96 -11.43
C SER A 49 6.70 29.73 -10.16
N GLU A 50 6.80 29.01 -9.02
CA GLU A 50 7.15 29.65 -7.74
C GLU A 50 8.59 30.14 -7.76
N THR A 51 8.80 31.30 -7.13
CA THR A 51 10.12 31.95 -7.02
C THR A 51 10.78 31.71 -5.67
N ASN A 52 9.99 31.28 -4.68
CA ASN A 52 10.48 31.07 -3.34
C ASN A 52 11.30 29.74 -3.29
N PRO A 53 12.48 29.78 -2.66
CA PRO A 53 13.28 28.58 -2.50
C PRO A 53 12.65 27.61 -1.52
N ILE A 54 12.72 26.31 -1.86
CA ILE A 54 12.19 25.23 -1.04
C ILE A 54 13.31 24.46 -0.36
N HIS A 55 13.03 23.96 0.86
CA HIS A 55 13.95 23.05 1.56
C HIS A 55 13.51 21.59 1.49
N GLN A 56 12.26 21.33 1.13
CA GLN A 56 11.73 19.96 1.08
C GLN A 56 10.58 19.84 0.07
N ILE A 57 10.53 18.71 -0.64
CA ILE A 57 9.36 18.29 -1.43
C ILE A 57 8.96 16.86 -1.07
N ARG A 58 7.66 16.59 -1.03
CA ARG A 58 7.05 15.29 -0.70
C ARG A 58 6.09 14.86 -1.77
N PHE A 59 6.10 13.57 -2.09
CA PHE A 59 5.26 12.95 -3.11
C PHE A 59 4.21 12.04 -2.47
N GLY A 60 2.93 12.29 -2.75
CA GLY A 60 1.79 11.51 -2.25
C GLY A 60 0.97 10.89 -3.36
N THR A 61 -0.18 10.30 -3.03
CA THR A 61 -1.07 9.63 -4.00
C THR A 61 -1.67 10.61 -5.01
N TRP A 62 -2.12 11.77 -4.56
CA TRP A 62 -2.91 12.71 -5.35
C TRP A 62 -2.21 14.00 -5.68
N ALA A 63 -1.15 14.35 -4.93
CA ALA A 63 -0.44 15.62 -5.07
C ALA A 63 0.99 15.48 -4.56
N ASN A 64 1.83 16.40 -4.98
CA ASN A 64 3.09 16.72 -4.30
C ASN A 64 2.91 18.00 -3.48
N CYS A 65 3.61 18.07 -2.36
CA CYS A 65 3.66 19.26 -1.51
C CYS A 65 5.11 19.67 -1.30
N TRP A 66 5.38 20.96 -1.35
CA TRP A 66 6.69 21.54 -1.07
C TRP A 66 6.63 22.47 0.14
N TYR A 67 7.76 22.58 0.78
CA TYR A 67 7.93 23.38 1.98
C TYR A 67 9.01 24.43 1.72
N GLU A 68 8.64 25.67 1.87
CA GLU A 68 9.53 26.81 1.71
C GLU A 68 10.39 27.02 2.94
N ASN A 69 11.48 27.80 2.80
CA ASN A 69 12.42 28.04 3.90
C ASN A 69 11.81 28.80 5.07
N ASP A 70 10.72 29.52 4.86
CA ASP A 70 9.93 30.23 5.88
C ASP A 70 8.96 29.30 6.65
N GLY A 71 8.87 28.03 6.26
CA GLY A 71 7.95 27.04 6.82
C GLY A 71 6.59 26.97 6.12
N THR A 72 6.34 27.82 5.12
CA THR A 72 5.10 27.78 4.33
C THR A 72 5.00 26.48 3.55
N ARG A 73 3.82 25.85 3.57
CA ARG A 73 3.52 24.66 2.80
C ARG A 73 2.60 24.99 1.62
N SER A 74 3.03 24.65 0.44
CA SER A 74 2.22 24.71 -0.77
C SER A 74 2.10 23.31 -1.40
N CYS A 75 0.97 23.01 -2.04
CA CYS A 75 0.72 21.73 -2.69
C CYS A 75 0.19 21.95 -4.10
N SER A 76 0.49 21.02 -5.01
CA SER A 76 -0.14 20.98 -6.33
C SER A 76 -1.64 20.69 -6.19
N SER A 77 -2.41 20.98 -7.24
CA SER A 77 -3.81 20.54 -7.32
C SER A 77 -3.91 19.03 -7.20
N ALA A 78 -4.89 18.56 -6.39
CA ALA A 78 -5.09 17.14 -6.17
C ALA A 78 -5.72 16.48 -7.41
N HIS A 79 -4.96 15.67 -8.12
CA HIS A 79 -5.44 14.86 -9.26
C HIS A 79 -4.53 13.66 -9.50
N ASN A 80 -5.04 12.67 -10.22
CA ASN A 80 -4.23 11.54 -10.66
C ASN A 80 -3.26 11.98 -11.77
N ALA A 81 -2.09 11.36 -11.82
CA ALA A 81 -1.07 11.65 -12.84
C ALA A 81 -0.57 13.11 -12.81
N TYR A 82 -0.40 13.65 -11.61
CA TYR A 82 0.20 14.97 -11.45
C TYR A 82 1.65 14.99 -11.92
N SER A 83 2.12 16.18 -12.33
CA SER A 83 3.53 16.40 -12.67
C SER A 83 4.10 17.54 -11.84
N THR A 84 5.40 17.48 -11.60
CA THR A 84 6.11 18.56 -10.93
C THR A 84 7.46 18.79 -11.60
N THR A 85 7.81 20.05 -11.79
CA THR A 85 9.11 20.45 -12.31
C THR A 85 9.85 21.22 -11.22
N ILE A 86 11.09 20.84 -10.98
CA ILE A 86 11.96 21.42 -9.97
C ILE A 86 13.12 22.07 -10.73
N TYR A 87 13.36 23.32 -10.46
CA TYR A 87 14.43 24.13 -11.05
C TYR A 87 15.56 24.31 -10.06
N ASP A 88 16.77 24.47 -10.57
CA ASP A 88 17.92 24.97 -9.81
C ASP A 88 17.69 26.41 -9.35
N GLY A 89 18.55 26.94 -8.45
CA GLY A 89 18.42 28.30 -7.93
C GLY A 89 18.58 29.41 -8.99
N GLN A 90 19.17 29.11 -10.13
CA GLN A 90 19.35 30.03 -11.25
C GLN A 90 18.35 29.81 -12.39
N ARG A 91 17.49 28.77 -12.27
CA ARG A 91 16.54 28.33 -13.30
C ARG A 91 17.16 27.98 -14.66
N GLN A 92 18.41 27.58 -14.64
CA GLN A 92 19.12 27.14 -15.85
C GLN A 92 18.90 25.66 -16.11
N ASP A 93 18.87 24.84 -15.02
CA ASP A 93 18.60 23.41 -15.07
C ASP A 93 17.29 23.06 -14.39
N PHE A 94 16.63 22.03 -14.90
CA PHE A 94 15.39 21.54 -14.31
C PHE A 94 15.24 20.03 -14.46
N VAL A 95 14.50 19.45 -13.54
CA VAL A 95 14.07 18.06 -13.61
C VAL A 95 12.56 17.96 -13.46
N THR A 96 11.95 17.07 -14.23
CA THR A 96 10.50 16.87 -14.19
C THR A 96 10.18 15.43 -13.76
N VAL A 97 9.35 15.33 -12.72
CA VAL A 97 8.66 14.07 -12.37
C VAL A 97 7.33 14.09 -13.11
N GLY A 98 7.27 13.34 -14.21
CA GLY A 98 6.13 13.39 -15.13
C GLY A 98 4.97 12.49 -14.72
N PRO A 99 3.80 12.65 -15.39
CA PRO A 99 2.56 11.91 -15.09
C PRO A 99 2.69 10.39 -15.22
N SER A 100 3.64 9.91 -16.02
CA SER A 100 3.87 8.47 -16.21
C SER A 100 4.30 7.77 -14.92
N TRP A 101 4.96 8.48 -14.01
CA TRP A 101 5.47 7.95 -12.75
C TRP A 101 4.45 8.08 -11.61
N THR A 102 3.61 9.09 -11.63
CA THR A 102 2.62 9.36 -10.58
C THR A 102 1.27 8.68 -10.84
N ARG A 103 0.95 8.38 -12.11
CA ARG A 103 -0.31 7.70 -12.49
C ARG A 103 -0.47 6.35 -11.80
N GLY A 104 0.61 5.62 -11.60
CA GLY A 104 0.59 4.31 -10.95
C GLY A 104 0.11 4.34 -9.50
N LEU A 105 0.26 5.47 -8.82
CA LEU A 105 -0.18 5.63 -7.43
C LEU A 105 -1.70 5.45 -7.24
N ALA A 106 -2.50 5.58 -8.31
CA ALA A 106 -3.93 5.28 -8.30
C ALA A 106 -4.26 3.81 -8.00
N VAL A 107 -3.28 2.91 -8.02
CA VAL A 107 -3.46 1.51 -7.60
C VAL A 107 -3.76 1.42 -6.09
N HIS A 108 -3.30 2.36 -5.24
CA HIS A 108 -3.58 2.36 -3.80
C HIS A 108 -5.07 2.42 -3.46
N PRO A 109 -5.87 3.38 -3.98
CA PRO A 109 -7.31 3.38 -3.74
C PRO A 109 -8.03 2.15 -4.31
N VAL A 110 -7.55 1.59 -5.43
CA VAL A 110 -8.11 0.34 -5.97
C VAL A 110 -7.83 -0.84 -5.04
N ALA A 111 -6.59 -0.99 -4.56
CA ALA A 111 -6.22 -2.03 -3.59
C ALA A 111 -7.02 -1.89 -2.28
N THR A 112 -7.24 -0.65 -1.82
CA THR A 112 -8.09 -0.35 -0.66
C THR A 112 -9.52 -0.83 -0.87
N GLY A 113 -10.13 -0.53 -2.02
CA GLY A 113 -11.49 -0.97 -2.36
C GLY A 113 -11.62 -2.49 -2.41
N VAL A 114 -10.67 -3.19 -3.04
CA VAL A 114 -10.65 -4.66 -3.10
C VAL A 114 -10.46 -5.27 -1.71
N THR A 115 -9.60 -4.68 -0.86
CA THR A 115 -9.40 -5.11 0.53
C THR A 115 -10.68 -4.91 1.35
N PHE A 116 -11.40 -3.82 1.14
CA PHE A 116 -12.70 -3.59 1.79
C PHE A 116 -13.73 -4.65 1.41
N ILE A 117 -13.84 -5.02 0.14
CA ILE A 117 -14.72 -6.10 -0.32
C ILE A 117 -14.33 -7.43 0.35
N ALA A 118 -13.03 -7.75 0.40
CA ALA A 118 -12.55 -8.95 1.09
C ALA A 118 -12.93 -8.96 2.57
N LEU A 119 -12.82 -7.80 3.25
CA LEU A 119 -13.20 -7.64 4.65
C LEU A 119 -14.70 -7.88 4.85
N LEU A 120 -15.57 -7.28 4.03
CA LEU A 120 -17.02 -7.49 4.12
C LEU A 120 -17.41 -8.97 3.94
N LEU A 121 -16.82 -9.63 2.94
CA LEU A 121 -17.07 -11.06 2.69
C LEU A 121 -16.54 -11.94 3.83
N SER A 122 -15.46 -11.53 4.49
CA SER A 122 -14.88 -12.26 5.62
C SER A 122 -15.74 -12.23 6.87
N LEU A 123 -16.66 -11.28 7.02
CA LEU A 123 -17.59 -11.22 8.14
C LEU A 123 -18.70 -12.28 8.04
N SER A 124 -18.92 -12.85 6.87
CA SER A 124 -19.92 -13.90 6.67
C SER A 124 -19.40 -15.25 7.19
N THR A 125 -20.27 -16.01 7.86
CA THR A 125 -19.98 -17.37 8.35
C THR A 125 -20.20 -18.47 7.31
N HIS A 126 -20.76 -18.12 6.15
CA HIS A 126 -21.01 -19.07 5.06
C HIS A 126 -19.70 -19.52 4.39
N VAL A 127 -19.55 -20.83 4.17
CA VAL A 127 -18.35 -21.42 3.59
C VAL A 127 -17.99 -20.85 2.21
N THR A 128 -19.00 -20.59 1.39
CA THR A 128 -18.80 -20.01 0.05
C THR A 128 -18.23 -18.60 0.10
N PHE A 129 -18.78 -17.74 0.96
CA PHE A 129 -18.30 -16.37 1.15
C PHE A 129 -16.88 -16.32 1.73
N THR A 130 -16.56 -17.25 2.63
CA THR A 130 -15.20 -17.33 3.19
C THR A 130 -14.17 -17.74 2.13
N LEU A 131 -14.55 -18.62 1.19
CA LEU A 131 -13.70 -18.95 0.05
C LEU A 131 -13.45 -17.76 -0.87
N LEU A 132 -14.54 -17.05 -1.19
CA LEU A 132 -14.47 -15.86 -2.02
C LEU A 132 -13.64 -14.77 -1.34
N ALA A 133 -13.81 -14.57 -0.02
CA ALA A 133 -13.00 -13.65 0.78
C ALA A 133 -11.50 -13.98 0.69
N SER A 134 -11.14 -15.28 0.78
CA SER A 134 -9.75 -15.71 0.62
C SER A 134 -9.18 -15.38 -0.77
N LEU A 135 -9.93 -15.67 -1.83
CA LEU A 135 -9.49 -15.39 -3.20
C LEU A 135 -9.31 -13.89 -3.42
N ILE A 136 -10.28 -13.08 -2.95
CA ILE A 136 -10.22 -11.62 -3.07
C ILE A 136 -9.10 -11.05 -2.19
N SER A 137 -8.80 -11.66 -1.03
CA SER A 137 -7.64 -11.25 -0.20
C SER A 137 -6.30 -11.47 -0.93
N PHE A 138 -6.15 -12.58 -1.67
CA PHE A 138 -4.96 -12.81 -2.50
C PHE A 138 -4.89 -11.81 -3.66
N LEU A 139 -6.01 -11.48 -4.28
CA LEU A 139 -6.06 -10.43 -5.30
C LEU A 139 -5.66 -9.07 -4.71
N ALA A 140 -6.17 -8.72 -3.52
CA ALA A 140 -5.79 -7.51 -2.80
C ALA A 140 -4.29 -7.49 -2.47
N ALA A 141 -3.73 -8.62 -2.02
CA ALA A 141 -2.29 -8.76 -1.76
C ALA A 141 -1.46 -8.54 -3.04
N LEU A 142 -1.88 -9.10 -4.17
CA LEU A 142 -1.22 -8.90 -5.46
C LEU A 142 -1.27 -7.43 -5.91
N LEU A 143 -2.43 -6.77 -5.80
CA LEU A 143 -2.57 -5.35 -6.11
C LEU A 143 -1.69 -4.48 -5.20
N THR A 144 -1.63 -4.80 -3.91
CA THR A 144 -0.78 -4.08 -2.95
C THR A 144 0.71 -4.31 -3.22
N LEU A 145 1.10 -5.51 -3.68
CA LEU A 145 2.47 -5.78 -4.14
C LEU A 145 2.83 -4.94 -5.38
N ILE A 146 1.90 -4.82 -6.33
CA ILE A 146 2.08 -3.95 -7.51
C ILE A 146 2.20 -2.49 -7.07
N ALA A 147 1.34 -2.03 -6.15
CA ALA A 147 1.42 -0.68 -5.59
C ALA A 147 2.79 -0.42 -4.94
N PHE A 148 3.28 -1.36 -4.14
CA PHE A 148 4.61 -1.26 -3.52
C PHE A 148 5.76 -1.23 -4.54
N ALA A 149 5.66 -2.01 -5.62
CA ALA A 149 6.64 -1.96 -6.72
C ALA A 149 6.63 -0.58 -7.42
N ILE A 150 5.46 0.04 -7.56
CA ILE A 150 5.32 1.40 -8.09
C ILE A 150 5.94 2.43 -7.14
N ASP A 151 5.77 2.26 -5.83
CA ASP A 151 6.39 3.13 -4.83
C ASP A 151 7.93 3.06 -4.90
N ILE A 152 8.49 1.87 -5.07
CA ILE A 152 9.93 1.67 -5.28
C ILE A 152 10.38 2.36 -6.56
N ALA A 153 9.65 2.19 -7.66
CA ALA A 153 9.98 2.79 -8.94
C ALA A 153 9.93 4.33 -8.87
N LEU A 154 8.91 4.90 -8.23
CA LEU A 154 8.82 6.34 -8.00
C LEU A 154 9.99 6.85 -7.17
N TYR A 155 10.30 6.20 -6.04
CA TYR A 155 11.42 6.57 -5.19
C TYR A 155 12.76 6.54 -5.95
N ALA A 156 13.02 5.46 -6.68
CA ALA A 156 14.25 5.31 -7.45
C ALA A 156 14.38 6.37 -8.56
N TRP A 157 13.26 6.65 -9.24
CA TRP A 157 13.20 7.68 -10.28
C TRP A 157 13.45 9.08 -9.72
N VAL A 158 12.73 9.44 -8.64
CA VAL A 158 12.90 10.75 -7.99
C VAL A 158 14.34 10.92 -7.53
N LYS A 159 14.93 9.90 -6.88
CA LYS A 159 16.34 9.94 -6.45
C LYS A 159 17.30 10.13 -7.62
N HIS A 160 17.06 9.44 -8.73
CA HIS A 160 17.89 9.56 -9.94
C HIS A 160 17.78 10.97 -10.56
N GLN A 161 16.56 11.52 -10.64
CA GLN A 161 16.35 12.84 -11.21
C GLN A 161 16.93 13.95 -10.35
N MET A 162 16.77 13.87 -9.03
CA MET A 162 17.36 14.86 -8.11
C MET A 162 18.89 14.87 -8.18
N GLY A 163 19.53 13.74 -8.48
CA GLY A 163 20.98 13.67 -8.69
C GLY A 163 21.49 14.32 -9.98
N LYS A 164 20.60 14.78 -10.87
CA LYS A 164 20.98 15.47 -12.12
C LYS A 164 20.94 16.98 -12.01
N LEU A 165 20.38 17.53 -10.93
CA LEU A 165 20.36 18.97 -10.71
C LEU A 165 21.75 19.44 -10.27
N ASP A 166 22.41 20.20 -11.11
CA ASP A 166 23.74 20.73 -10.79
C ASP A 166 23.66 21.80 -9.69
N GLY A 167 24.64 21.80 -8.81
CA GLY A 167 24.74 22.75 -7.71
C GLY A 167 23.73 22.58 -6.56
N ILE A 168 22.87 21.54 -6.59
CA ILE A 168 21.90 21.25 -5.53
C ILE A 168 22.27 19.97 -4.81
N ALA A 169 22.55 20.06 -3.49
CA ALA A 169 22.69 18.88 -2.67
C ALA A 169 21.31 18.45 -2.16
N SER A 170 20.86 17.28 -2.61
CA SER A 170 19.58 16.69 -2.23
C SER A 170 19.76 15.32 -1.58
N ASN A 171 18.96 15.05 -0.57
CA ASN A 171 18.80 13.72 0.01
C ASN A 171 17.37 13.23 -0.18
N THR A 172 17.25 12.06 -0.81
CA THR A 172 15.94 11.43 -1.04
C THR A 172 15.76 10.26 -0.09
N ASP A 173 14.75 10.34 0.76
CA ASP A 173 14.41 9.33 1.76
C ASP A 173 13.08 8.65 1.41
N THR A 174 12.96 7.37 1.79
CA THR A 174 11.65 6.69 1.82
C THR A 174 10.82 7.24 2.98
N ALA A 175 9.53 7.43 2.74
CA ALA A 175 8.63 8.07 3.69
C ALA A 175 7.62 7.07 4.27
N PRO A 176 6.83 7.46 5.30
CA PRO A 176 5.95 6.52 6.01
C PRO A 176 4.95 5.78 5.11
N GLY A 177 4.39 6.42 4.07
CA GLY A 177 3.45 5.77 3.14
C GLY A 177 4.06 4.53 2.46
N PHE A 178 5.33 4.60 2.07
CA PHE A 178 6.07 3.48 1.49
C PHE A 178 6.10 2.26 2.43
N TRP A 179 6.41 2.46 3.71
CA TRP A 179 6.48 1.38 4.70
C TRP A 179 5.10 0.82 5.05
N LEU A 180 4.08 1.69 5.12
CA LEU A 180 2.70 1.27 5.37
C LEU A 180 2.16 0.38 4.24
N THR A 181 2.51 0.66 2.99
CA THR A 181 2.17 -0.20 1.84
C THR A 181 2.80 -1.59 1.99
N LEU A 182 4.07 -1.67 2.36
CA LEU A 182 4.76 -2.94 2.61
C LEU A 182 4.10 -3.75 3.74
N VAL A 183 3.82 -3.10 4.87
CA VAL A 183 3.16 -3.77 6.02
C VAL A 183 1.77 -4.26 5.62
N SER A 184 1.02 -3.48 4.86
CA SER A 184 -0.31 -3.87 4.37
C SER A 184 -0.25 -5.10 3.47
N PHE A 185 0.75 -5.19 2.59
CA PHE A 185 1.00 -6.38 1.76
C PHE A 185 1.25 -7.63 2.62
N LEU A 186 2.09 -7.53 3.65
CA LEU A 186 2.36 -8.64 4.55
C LEU A 186 1.10 -9.08 5.31
N LEU A 187 0.33 -8.13 5.84
CA LEU A 187 -0.93 -8.43 6.54
C LEU A 187 -1.95 -9.12 5.63
N LEU A 188 -2.10 -8.66 4.38
CA LEU A 188 -2.99 -9.30 3.40
C LEU A 188 -2.53 -10.72 3.04
N SER A 189 -1.24 -10.93 2.91
CA SER A 189 -0.66 -12.25 2.65
C SER A 189 -0.95 -13.21 3.81
N PHE A 190 -0.77 -12.78 5.05
CA PHE A 190 -1.12 -13.57 6.23
C PHE A 190 -2.62 -13.82 6.35
N ALA A 191 -3.46 -12.82 6.06
CA ALA A 191 -4.92 -12.99 6.05
C ALA A 191 -5.37 -14.06 5.04
N GLY A 192 -4.83 -14.04 3.82
CA GLY A 192 -5.08 -15.06 2.82
C GLY A 192 -4.65 -16.47 3.28
N CYS A 193 -3.45 -16.58 3.86
CA CYS A 193 -2.91 -17.84 4.37
C CYS A 193 -3.74 -18.43 5.52
N THR A 194 -4.19 -17.64 6.48
CA THR A 194 -4.97 -18.12 7.63
C THR A 194 -6.26 -18.82 7.21
N VAL A 195 -6.93 -18.31 6.18
CA VAL A 195 -8.14 -18.94 5.63
C VAL A 195 -7.82 -20.26 4.93
N CYS A 196 -6.72 -20.34 4.18
CA CYS A 196 -6.30 -21.57 3.51
C CYS A 196 -5.92 -22.67 4.50
N PHE A 197 -5.16 -22.34 5.54
CA PHE A 197 -4.72 -23.30 6.56
C PHE A 197 -5.89 -23.80 7.43
N GLY A 198 -6.79 -22.91 7.85
CA GLY A 198 -7.97 -23.27 8.61
C GLY A 198 -8.83 -24.32 7.89
N ARG A 199 -9.01 -24.16 6.58
CA ARG A 199 -9.77 -25.11 5.76
C ARG A 199 -9.10 -26.46 5.59
N ARG A 200 -7.78 -26.50 5.43
CA ARG A 200 -7.04 -27.76 5.32
C ARG A 200 -7.21 -28.61 6.59
N ARG A 201 -7.19 -27.95 7.75
CA ARG A 201 -7.38 -28.62 9.05
C ARG A 201 -8.80 -29.17 9.21
N ASP A 202 -9.83 -28.38 8.90
CA ASP A 202 -11.23 -28.82 8.96
C ASP A 202 -11.49 -30.06 8.07
N ARG A 203 -10.87 -30.14 6.89
CA ARG A 203 -10.96 -31.31 6.02
C ARG A 203 -10.29 -32.54 6.61
N MET A 204 -9.15 -32.38 7.27
CA MET A 204 -8.43 -33.49 7.88
C MET A 204 -9.17 -34.03 9.12
N GLU A 205 -9.74 -33.15 9.94
CA GLU A 205 -10.58 -33.53 11.09
C GLU A 205 -11.87 -34.24 10.64
N GLY A 206 -12.52 -33.78 9.57
CA GLY A 206 -13.68 -34.44 8.97
C GLY A 206 -13.36 -35.87 8.43
N ALA A 207 -12.19 -36.02 7.81
CA ALA A 207 -11.76 -37.32 7.29
C ALA A 207 -11.42 -38.36 8.41
N THR A 208 -10.84 -37.88 9.51
CA THR A 208 -10.56 -38.75 10.68
C THR A 208 -11.85 -39.21 11.37
N THR A 209 -12.84 -38.31 11.48
CA THR A 209 -14.16 -38.64 12.06
C THR A 209 -14.92 -39.68 11.21
N TYR A 210 -14.81 -39.58 9.87
CA TYR A 210 -15.45 -40.50 8.95
C TYR A 210 -14.84 -41.92 9.04
N ASN A 211 -13.52 -42.05 9.16
CA ASN A 211 -12.83 -43.31 9.32
C ASN A 211 -13.17 -44.01 10.65
N TYR A 212 -13.38 -43.25 11.74
CA TYR A 212 -13.76 -43.80 13.04
C TYR A 212 -15.19 -44.37 12.99
N SER A 213 -16.14 -43.67 12.38
CA SER A 213 -17.53 -44.15 12.21
C SER A 213 -17.64 -45.43 11.37
N TRP A 214 -16.74 -45.62 10.39
CA TRP A 214 -16.75 -46.83 9.56
C TRP A 214 -16.25 -48.05 10.31
N LYS A 215 -15.23 -47.93 11.15
CA LYS A 215 -14.72 -48.98 12.03
C LYS A 215 -15.77 -49.47 13.07
N ASP A 216 -16.54 -48.56 13.63
CA ASP A 216 -17.60 -48.90 14.60
C ASP A 216 -18.77 -49.65 13.95
N ARG A 217 -19.06 -49.37 12.67
CA ARG A 217 -20.12 -50.08 11.93
C ARG A 217 -19.76 -51.55 11.66
N PHE A 218 -18.50 -51.86 11.48
CA PHE A 218 -18.02 -53.23 11.32
C PHE A 218 -17.96 -54.00 12.64
N ARG A 219 -17.73 -53.30 13.75
CA ARG A 219 -17.67 -53.94 15.08
C ARG A 219 -19.05 -54.36 15.56
N ARG A 220 -20.13 -53.66 15.23
CA ARG A 220 -21.52 -54.02 15.58
C ARG A 220 -22.09 -55.23 14.78
N ARG A 221 -21.44 -55.69 13.74
CA ARG A 221 -21.89 -56.88 12.98
C ARG A 221 -21.30 -58.21 13.48
N ARG A 222 -20.53 -58.20 14.53
CA ARG A 222 -19.87 -59.42 15.09
C ARG A 222 -20.47 -59.88 16.43
N TYR A 223 -21.65 -59.38 16.82
CA TYR A 223 -22.39 -59.87 17.97
C TYR A 223 -23.80 -60.28 17.56
#